data_f3a7c0c039d9e4de3df0043fe914a838
#
_entry.id   f3a7c0c039d9e4de3df0043fe914a838
#
_cell.length_a   1.000
_cell.length_b   1.000
_cell.length_c   1.000
_cell.angle_alpha   90.00
_cell.angle_beta   90.00
_cell.angle_gamma   90.00
#
_symmetry.space_group_name_H-M   'P 1'
#
loop_
_entity.id
_entity.type
_entity.pdbx_description
1 polymer ?
#
loop_
_entity_poly.entity_id
_entity_poly.type
_entity_poly.pdbx_seq_one_letter_code
_entity_poly.pdbx_strand_id
1 'polypeptide(L)'
;MAKAATPDFSKYMTEMMASFPMDMSAMTEAFKSQAAVSEKMSKVVLEAAEKSTEISSKWTKDTIAKVGDVSAAKDEPADYTKSMTDFASAQAEMAAENMAAFAEIAKKVQMETVELMMAAGKEASEEATAAVKKATADVTTAAKKAATAK
;
A
#
# COMPACT_ATOMS: atom_id res chain seq x y z
N MET A 1 -7.65 -61.48 8.54
CA MET A 1 -6.97 -60.29 8.00
C MET A 1 -7.44 -59.09 8.79
N ALA A 2 -6.61 -58.58 9.68
CA ALA A 2 -6.91 -57.43 10.52
C ALA A 2 -6.79 -56.16 9.67
N LYS A 3 -7.87 -55.42 9.55
CA LYS A 3 -7.94 -54.12 8.89
C LYS A 3 -7.28 -53.10 9.81
N ALA A 4 -6.04 -52.67 9.46
CA ALA A 4 -5.35 -51.64 10.16
C ALA A 4 -6.22 -50.37 10.11
N ALA A 5 -6.68 -49.91 11.27
CA ALA A 5 -7.34 -48.64 11.43
C ALA A 5 -6.30 -47.54 11.18
N THR A 6 -6.42 -46.88 10.06
CA THR A 6 -5.71 -45.62 9.82
C THR A 6 -6.11 -44.64 10.92
N PRO A 7 -5.19 -44.11 11.71
CA PRO A 7 -5.54 -43.13 12.72
C PRO A 7 -6.21 -41.95 12.01
N ASP A 8 -7.40 -41.59 12.48
CA ASP A 8 -8.24 -40.53 11.92
C ASP A 8 -7.58 -39.18 12.22
N PHE A 9 -6.69 -38.77 11.30
CA PHE A 9 -5.91 -37.52 11.38
C PHE A 9 -6.83 -36.30 11.58
N SER A 10 -8.04 -36.39 11.05
CA SER A 10 -9.07 -35.35 11.24
C SER A 10 -9.51 -35.24 12.71
N LYS A 11 -9.66 -36.38 13.42
CA LYS A 11 -9.97 -36.37 14.85
C LYS A 11 -8.84 -35.84 15.68
N TYR A 12 -7.59 -36.23 15.36
CA TYR A 12 -6.41 -35.74 16.06
C TYR A 12 -6.22 -34.22 15.89
N MET A 13 -6.47 -33.70 14.68
CA MET A 13 -6.45 -32.27 14.41
C MET A 13 -7.59 -31.53 15.16
N THR A 14 -8.79 -32.13 15.23
CA THR A 14 -9.92 -31.52 15.93
C THR A 14 -9.69 -31.51 17.46
N GLU A 15 -9.13 -32.58 18.02
CA GLU A 15 -8.74 -32.66 19.44
C GLU A 15 -7.60 -31.70 19.79
N MET A 16 -6.60 -31.58 18.90
CA MET A 16 -5.52 -30.59 19.06
C MET A 16 -6.04 -29.14 19.00
N MET A 17 -6.98 -28.85 18.09
CA MET A 17 -7.64 -27.54 18.02
C MET A 17 -8.52 -27.27 19.24
N ALA A 18 -9.16 -28.29 19.82
CA ALA A 18 -9.95 -28.15 21.04
C ALA A 18 -9.10 -28.00 22.31
N SER A 19 -7.89 -28.57 22.31
CA SER A 19 -6.94 -28.48 23.43
C SER A 19 -6.14 -27.17 23.46
N PHE A 20 -6.02 -26.49 22.33
CA PHE A 20 -5.49 -25.14 22.23
C PHE A 20 -6.64 -24.20 21.85
N PRO A 21 -7.17 -23.39 22.75
CA PRO A 21 -8.07 -22.32 22.37
C PRO A 21 -7.25 -21.29 21.58
N MET A 22 -7.07 -21.56 20.29
CA MET A 22 -6.61 -20.54 19.36
C MET A 22 -7.69 -19.46 19.32
N ASP A 23 -7.37 -18.31 19.83
CA ASP A 23 -8.26 -17.15 19.79
C ASP A 23 -8.43 -16.73 18.32
N MET A 24 -9.46 -17.29 17.68
CA MET A 24 -9.81 -16.98 16.28
C MET A 24 -10.08 -15.49 16.08
N SER A 25 -10.36 -14.76 17.16
CA SER A 25 -10.55 -13.31 17.12
C SER A 25 -9.24 -12.60 16.81
N ALA A 26 -8.11 -12.99 17.40
CA ALA A 26 -6.80 -12.43 17.11
C ALA A 26 -6.40 -12.63 15.63
N MET A 27 -6.68 -13.82 15.10
CA MET A 27 -6.40 -14.11 13.68
C MET A 27 -7.31 -13.28 12.75
N THR A 28 -8.57 -13.09 13.12
CA THR A 28 -9.52 -12.25 12.38
C THR A 28 -9.11 -10.77 12.41
N GLU A 29 -8.63 -10.28 13.53
CA GLU A 29 -8.11 -8.91 13.67
C GLU A 29 -6.84 -8.71 12.84
N ALA A 30 -5.90 -9.65 12.88
CA ALA A 30 -4.71 -9.61 12.03
C ALA A 30 -5.05 -9.58 10.52
N PHE A 31 -6.04 -10.37 10.09
CA PHE A 31 -6.53 -10.31 8.71
C PHE A 31 -7.17 -8.96 8.35
N LYS A 32 -7.94 -8.37 9.26
CA LYS A 32 -8.54 -7.04 9.03
C LYS A 32 -7.48 -5.94 8.94
N SER A 33 -6.48 -5.98 9.82
CA SER A 33 -5.35 -5.06 9.79
C SER A 33 -4.58 -5.18 8.48
N GLN A 34 -4.23 -6.39 8.06
CA GLN A 34 -3.59 -6.65 6.78
C GLN A 34 -4.41 -6.13 5.59
N ALA A 35 -5.72 -6.38 5.59
CA ALA A 35 -6.62 -5.90 4.55
C ALA A 35 -6.68 -4.36 4.52
N ALA A 36 -6.72 -3.70 5.67
CA ALA A 36 -6.72 -2.24 5.77
C ALA A 36 -5.42 -1.63 5.26
N VAL A 37 -4.27 -2.23 5.55
CA VAL A 37 -2.98 -1.79 5.01
C VAL A 37 -2.94 -1.96 3.48
N SER A 38 -3.40 -3.10 2.98
CA SER A 38 -3.50 -3.37 1.54
C SER A 38 -4.42 -2.38 0.81
N GLU A 39 -5.57 -2.05 1.40
CA GLU A 39 -6.48 -1.04 0.86
C GLU A 39 -5.84 0.34 0.79
N LYS A 40 -5.17 0.77 1.86
CA LYS A 40 -4.48 2.06 1.89
C LYS A 40 -3.34 2.10 0.87
N MET A 41 -2.55 1.04 0.75
CA MET A 41 -1.49 0.94 -0.24
C MET A 41 -2.06 1.03 -1.67
N SER A 42 -3.17 0.36 -1.93
CA SER A 42 -3.85 0.43 -3.23
C SER A 42 -4.30 1.86 -3.55
N LYS A 43 -4.81 2.60 -2.56
CA LYS A 43 -5.19 4.01 -2.73
C LYS A 43 -3.99 4.88 -3.09
N VAL A 44 -2.85 4.69 -2.42
CA VAL A 44 -1.60 5.42 -2.73
C VAL A 44 -1.17 5.18 -4.18
N VAL A 45 -1.19 3.93 -4.62
CA VAL A 45 -0.81 3.56 -6.00
C VAL A 45 -1.80 4.14 -7.02
N LEU A 46 -3.10 4.05 -6.76
CA LEU A 46 -4.13 4.59 -7.65
C LEU A 46 -4.02 6.12 -7.75
N GLU A 47 -3.83 6.83 -6.65
CA GLU A 47 -3.63 8.29 -6.67
C GLU A 47 -2.37 8.69 -7.44
N ALA A 48 -1.28 7.95 -7.28
CA ALA A 48 -0.05 8.17 -8.04
C ALA A 48 -0.25 7.94 -9.55
N ALA A 49 -1.00 6.89 -9.92
CA ALA A 49 -1.33 6.60 -11.31
C ALA A 49 -2.24 7.68 -11.92
N GLU A 50 -3.26 8.15 -11.19
CA GLU A 50 -4.15 9.24 -11.60
C GLU A 50 -3.35 10.52 -11.88
N LYS A 51 -2.54 10.97 -10.93
CA LYS A 51 -1.70 12.15 -11.08
C LYS A 51 -0.68 12.03 -12.23
N SER A 52 -0.08 10.86 -12.39
CA SER A 52 0.83 10.61 -13.50
C SER A 52 0.13 10.71 -14.86
N THR A 53 -1.11 10.23 -14.94
CA THR A 53 -1.95 10.32 -16.14
C THR A 53 -2.35 11.77 -16.41
N GLU A 54 -2.69 12.54 -15.39
CA GLU A 54 -3.00 13.97 -15.52
C GLU A 54 -1.82 14.77 -16.07
N ILE A 55 -0.62 14.56 -15.50
CA ILE A 55 0.62 15.20 -15.97
C ILE A 55 0.88 14.85 -17.43
N SER A 56 0.81 13.58 -17.79
CA SER A 56 1.03 13.11 -19.17
C SER A 56 0.00 13.67 -20.14
N SER A 57 -1.26 13.73 -19.74
CA SER A 57 -2.35 14.31 -20.54
C SER A 57 -2.16 15.82 -20.75
N LYS A 58 -1.81 16.54 -19.68
CA LYS A 58 -1.50 17.97 -19.76
C LYS A 58 -0.33 18.22 -20.71
N TRP A 59 0.78 17.49 -20.52
CA TRP A 59 1.94 17.62 -21.40
C TRP A 59 1.62 17.37 -22.85
N THR A 60 0.84 16.34 -23.16
CA THR A 60 0.42 16.04 -24.52
C THR A 60 -0.39 17.20 -25.13
N LYS A 61 -1.36 17.73 -24.38
CA LYS A 61 -2.19 18.85 -24.83
C LYS A 61 -1.37 20.13 -25.06
N ASP A 62 -0.48 20.45 -24.14
CA ASP A 62 0.38 21.62 -24.22
C ASP A 62 1.36 21.51 -25.41
N THR A 63 1.90 20.31 -25.64
CA THR A 63 2.76 20.03 -26.81
C THR A 63 1.99 20.19 -28.13
N ILE A 64 0.78 19.65 -28.21
CA ILE A 64 -0.07 19.80 -29.42
C ILE A 64 -0.39 21.26 -29.68
N ALA A 65 -0.73 22.04 -28.65
CA ALA A 65 -1.01 23.46 -28.78
C ALA A 65 0.23 24.22 -29.32
N LYS A 66 1.40 23.95 -28.74
CA LYS A 66 2.67 24.57 -29.18
C LYS A 66 3.07 24.19 -30.61
N VAL A 67 2.83 22.94 -31.02
CA VAL A 67 3.04 22.50 -32.41
C VAL A 67 2.08 23.26 -33.35
N GLY A 68 0.85 23.50 -32.93
CA GLY A 68 -0.12 24.30 -33.68
C GLY A 68 0.41 25.73 -33.88
N ASP A 69 0.93 26.37 -32.84
CA ASP A 69 1.50 27.72 -32.88
C ASP A 69 2.69 27.84 -33.85
N VAL A 70 3.58 26.85 -33.82
CA VAL A 70 4.75 26.79 -34.75
C VAL A 70 4.30 26.59 -36.19
N SER A 71 3.29 25.77 -36.41
CA SER A 71 2.76 25.42 -37.74
C SER A 71 1.89 26.52 -38.35
N ALA A 72 1.49 27.53 -37.57
CA ALA A 72 0.71 28.65 -38.07
C ALA A 72 1.52 29.47 -39.06
N ALA A 73 0.87 29.94 -40.13
CA ALA A 73 1.49 30.83 -41.15
C ALA A 73 1.95 32.13 -40.48
N LYS A 74 3.15 32.55 -40.84
CA LYS A 74 3.75 33.82 -40.39
C LYS A 74 3.98 34.73 -41.59
N ASP A 75 3.89 36.03 -41.35
CA ASP A 75 4.06 37.05 -42.39
C ASP A 75 5.55 37.25 -42.75
N GLU A 76 6.44 37.11 -41.74
CA GLU A 76 7.88 37.34 -41.95
C GLU A 76 8.72 36.10 -41.67
N PRO A 77 9.82 35.87 -42.42
CA PRO A 77 10.73 34.77 -42.15
C PRO A 77 11.37 34.76 -40.78
N ALA A 78 11.59 35.92 -40.18
CA ALA A 78 12.14 36.08 -38.84
C ALA A 78 11.21 35.50 -37.76
N ASP A 79 9.89 35.57 -37.96
CA ASP A 79 8.88 35.08 -37.03
C ASP A 79 8.89 33.53 -36.95
N TYR A 80 9.24 32.86 -38.03
CA TYR A 80 9.43 31.41 -38.01
C TYR A 80 10.58 30.99 -37.11
N THR A 81 11.72 31.69 -37.21
CA THR A 81 12.90 31.43 -36.38
C THR A 81 12.60 31.70 -34.91
N LYS A 82 11.88 32.80 -34.63
CA LYS A 82 11.46 33.12 -33.26
C LYS A 82 10.50 32.07 -32.72
N SER A 83 9.49 31.66 -33.48
CA SER A 83 8.53 30.61 -33.08
C SER A 83 9.23 29.29 -32.77
N MET A 84 10.24 28.91 -33.56
CA MET A 84 11.04 27.69 -33.31
C MET A 84 11.85 27.80 -32.02
N THR A 85 12.43 28.97 -31.75
CA THR A 85 13.22 29.18 -30.52
C THR A 85 12.31 29.19 -29.31
N ASP A 86 11.16 29.87 -29.38
CA ASP A 86 10.17 29.91 -28.31
C ASP A 86 9.58 28.52 -28.04
N PHE A 87 9.35 27.72 -29.08
CA PHE A 87 8.93 26.35 -28.96
C PHE A 87 9.98 25.48 -28.23
N ALA A 88 11.25 25.59 -28.62
CA ALA A 88 12.30 24.82 -28.00
C ALA A 88 12.46 25.18 -26.49
N SER A 89 12.38 26.48 -26.16
CA SER A 89 12.42 26.94 -24.78
C SER A 89 11.21 26.45 -23.98
N ALA A 90 10.02 26.56 -24.52
CA ALA A 90 8.79 26.08 -23.90
C ALA A 90 8.81 24.56 -23.68
N GLN A 91 9.37 23.80 -24.61
CA GLN A 91 9.51 22.35 -24.45
C GLN A 91 10.50 22.00 -23.30
N ALA A 92 11.60 22.74 -23.18
CA ALA A 92 12.56 22.53 -22.10
C ALA A 92 11.92 22.85 -20.72
N GLU A 93 11.18 23.95 -20.62
CA GLU A 93 10.45 24.32 -19.41
C GLU A 93 9.40 23.25 -19.04
N MET A 94 8.56 22.84 -19.99
CA MET A 94 7.57 21.79 -19.76
C MET A 94 8.20 20.47 -19.34
N ALA A 95 9.33 20.09 -19.93
CA ALA A 95 10.03 18.88 -19.53
C ALA A 95 10.53 18.98 -18.08
N ALA A 96 11.10 20.12 -17.68
CA ALA A 96 11.56 20.34 -16.32
C ALA A 96 10.41 20.32 -15.31
N GLU A 97 9.29 20.99 -15.61
CA GLU A 97 8.08 20.99 -14.77
C GLU A 97 7.50 19.57 -14.60
N ASN A 98 7.41 18.81 -15.71
CA ASN A 98 6.90 17.45 -15.65
C ASN A 98 7.82 16.53 -14.84
N MET A 99 9.14 16.64 -15.00
CA MET A 99 10.10 15.89 -14.19
C MET A 99 9.95 16.21 -12.70
N ALA A 100 9.82 17.49 -12.35
CA ALA A 100 9.58 17.91 -10.97
C ALA A 100 8.27 17.34 -10.42
N ALA A 101 7.18 17.39 -11.19
CA ALA A 101 5.89 16.86 -10.79
C ALA A 101 5.93 15.32 -10.58
N PHE A 102 6.61 14.58 -11.44
CA PHE A 102 6.81 13.14 -11.25
C PHE A 102 7.69 12.83 -10.02
N ALA A 103 8.71 13.66 -9.76
CA ALA A 103 9.55 13.52 -8.57
C ALA A 103 8.74 13.76 -7.29
N GLU A 104 7.80 14.71 -7.29
CA GLU A 104 6.89 14.93 -6.16
C GLU A 104 5.96 13.74 -5.92
N ILE A 105 5.40 13.14 -6.98
CA ILE A 105 4.58 11.93 -6.87
C ILE A 105 5.41 10.79 -6.26
N ALA A 106 6.63 10.55 -6.76
CA ALA A 106 7.50 9.52 -6.24
C ALA A 106 7.83 9.73 -4.76
N LYS A 107 8.15 10.97 -4.36
CA LYS A 107 8.39 11.34 -2.97
C LYS A 107 7.16 11.09 -2.09
N LYS A 108 5.97 11.50 -2.55
CA LYS A 108 4.72 11.28 -1.82
C LYS A 108 4.46 9.79 -1.61
N VAL A 109 4.58 8.97 -2.66
CA VAL A 109 4.41 7.51 -2.59
C VAL A 109 5.39 6.89 -1.58
N GLN A 110 6.66 7.31 -1.59
CA GLN A 110 7.64 6.83 -0.63
C GLN A 110 7.28 7.19 0.80
N MET A 111 6.89 8.42 1.06
CA MET A 111 6.52 8.89 2.40
C MET A 111 5.29 8.14 2.92
N GLU A 112 4.24 8.03 2.13
CA GLU A 112 3.01 7.33 2.50
C GLU A 112 3.23 5.83 2.70
N THR A 113 4.09 5.21 1.89
CA THR A 113 4.48 3.79 2.06
C THR A 113 5.21 3.58 3.38
N VAL A 114 6.17 4.44 3.72
CA VAL A 114 6.90 4.36 5.00
C VAL A 114 5.95 4.57 6.18
N GLU A 115 5.06 5.55 6.09
CA GLU A 115 4.06 5.82 7.13
C GLU A 115 3.12 4.63 7.36
N LEU A 116 2.64 4.01 6.28
CA LEU A 116 1.81 2.81 6.34
C LEU A 116 2.56 1.62 6.97
N MET A 117 3.84 1.42 6.62
CA MET A 117 4.66 0.36 7.21
C MET A 117 4.90 0.59 8.71
N MET A 118 5.16 1.84 9.11
CA MET A 118 5.34 2.19 10.51
C MET A 118 4.05 1.99 11.31
N ALA A 119 2.91 2.42 10.77
CA ALA A 119 1.61 2.23 11.40
C ALA A 119 1.28 0.74 11.55
N ALA A 120 1.48 -0.07 10.51
CA ALA A 120 1.26 -1.51 10.56
C ALA A 120 2.20 -2.22 11.55
N GLY A 121 3.47 -1.81 11.63
CA GLY A 121 4.42 -2.35 12.60
C GLY A 121 4.05 -2.01 14.04
N LYS A 122 3.55 -0.81 14.30
CA LYS A 122 3.08 -0.40 15.62
C LYS A 122 1.84 -1.20 16.03
N GLU A 123 0.85 -1.32 15.15
CA GLU A 123 -0.37 -2.08 15.39
C GLU A 123 -0.06 -3.56 15.69
N ALA A 124 0.79 -4.20 14.91
CA ALA A 124 1.25 -5.57 15.15
C ALA A 124 1.97 -5.73 16.50
N SER A 125 2.77 -4.75 16.92
CA SER A 125 3.45 -4.76 18.21
C SER A 125 2.48 -4.60 19.38
N GLU A 126 1.47 -3.75 19.25
CA GLU A 126 0.41 -3.56 20.26
C GLU A 126 -0.45 -4.82 20.39
N GLU A 127 -0.83 -5.45 19.29
CA GLU A 127 -1.58 -6.71 19.28
C GLU A 127 -0.78 -7.85 19.93
N ALA A 128 0.52 -7.99 19.59
CA ALA A 128 1.38 -8.99 20.21
C ALA A 128 1.51 -8.78 21.74
N THR A 129 1.64 -7.53 22.16
CA THR A 129 1.71 -7.18 23.59
C THR A 129 0.39 -7.50 24.32
N ALA A 130 -0.75 -7.21 23.69
CA ALA A 130 -2.06 -7.53 24.24
C ALA A 130 -2.28 -9.05 24.35
N ALA A 131 -1.88 -9.81 23.33
CA ALA A 131 -1.96 -11.27 23.31
C ALA A 131 -1.10 -11.90 24.43
N VAL A 132 0.12 -11.42 24.62
CA VAL A 132 1.00 -11.88 25.72
C VAL A 132 0.41 -11.57 27.10
N LYS A 133 -0.14 -10.38 27.29
CA LYS A 133 -0.81 -10.02 28.56
C LYS A 133 -2.03 -10.91 28.85
N LYS A 134 -2.84 -11.18 27.82
CA LYS A 134 -3.99 -12.08 27.95
C LYS A 134 -3.56 -13.50 28.29
N ALA A 135 -2.59 -14.04 27.57
CA ALA A 135 -2.06 -15.39 27.84
C ALA A 135 -1.50 -15.51 29.28
N THR A 136 -0.79 -14.49 29.75
CA THR A 136 -0.26 -14.46 31.13
C THR A 136 -1.38 -14.40 32.17
N ALA A 137 -2.43 -13.64 31.92
CA ALA A 137 -3.60 -13.54 32.81
C ALA A 137 -4.36 -14.90 32.86
N ASP A 138 -4.52 -15.56 31.72
CA ASP A 138 -5.19 -16.85 31.61
C ASP A 138 -4.43 -17.96 32.37
N VAL A 139 -3.10 -18.00 32.20
CA VAL A 139 -2.22 -18.93 32.96
C VAL A 139 -2.31 -18.66 34.46
N THR A 140 -2.29 -17.40 34.89
CA THR A 140 -2.41 -17.02 36.31
C THR A 140 -3.76 -17.42 36.88
N THR A 141 -4.83 -17.25 36.12
CA THR A 141 -6.19 -17.64 36.53
C THR A 141 -6.35 -19.15 36.63
N ALA A 142 -5.78 -19.89 35.66
CA ALA A 142 -5.78 -21.34 35.68
C ALA A 142 -4.98 -21.90 36.88
N ALA A 143 -3.81 -21.31 37.18
CA ALA A 143 -3.00 -21.69 38.33
C ALA A 143 -3.71 -21.42 39.67
N LYS A 144 -4.43 -20.29 39.81
CA LYS A 144 -5.24 -20.01 40.99
C LYS A 144 -6.40 -21.00 41.17
N LYS A 145 -7.08 -21.34 40.08
CA LYS A 145 -8.19 -22.29 40.08
C LYS A 145 -7.73 -23.70 40.45
N ALA A 146 -6.55 -24.11 40.01
CA ALA A 146 -5.95 -25.38 40.41
C ALA A 146 -5.51 -25.42 41.86
N ALA A 147 -5.07 -24.28 42.44
CA ALA A 147 -4.68 -24.16 43.83
C ALA A 147 -5.87 -24.12 44.82
N THR A 148 -7.06 -23.69 44.36
CA THR A 148 -8.28 -23.63 45.20
C THR A 148 -9.13 -24.91 45.08
N ALA A 149 -8.80 -25.83 44.20
CA ALA A 149 -9.50 -27.11 44.01
C ALA A 149 -8.93 -28.27 44.86
N LYS A 150 -8.02 -27.98 45.78
CA LYS A 150 -7.54 -28.86 46.83
C LYS A 150 -8.19 -28.48 48.15
#